data_99c284ccd9b57968c3069c67ea4095ed
#
_entry.id   99c284ccd9b57968c3069c67ea4095ed
#
_cell.length_a   1.000
_cell.length_b   1.000
_cell.length_c   1.000
_cell.angle_alpha   90.00
_cell.angle_beta   90.00
_cell.angle_gamma   90.00
#
_symmetry.space_group_name_H-M   'P 1'
#
loop_
_entity.id
_entity.type
_entity.pdbx_description
1 polymer ?
#
loop_
_entity_poly.entity_id
_entity_poly.type
_entity_poly.pdbx_seq_one_letter_code
_entity_poly.pdbx_strand_id
1 'polypeptide(L)'
;MMASDVADLLIKEFGERKIKNSKDYLDKYGRDWYKGFEAKPSAIFFPENEKDISDLIIFANKYKHPIVPSGGRTGLNGGATAANNEIVVSSEKLNKIEWLSDANQIKCQSGVITDNAKEFA
;
A
#
# COMPACT_ATOMS: atom_id res chain seq x y z
N MET A 1 16.30 -9.04 9.52
CA MET A 1 15.84 -9.84 8.36
C MET A 1 16.10 -9.06 7.09
N MET A 2 16.67 -9.70 6.08
CA MET A 2 16.98 -9.04 4.80
C MET A 2 15.70 -8.81 3.99
N ALA A 3 15.72 -7.81 3.10
CA ALA A 3 14.58 -7.47 2.26
C ALA A 3 14.06 -8.65 1.42
N SER A 4 14.98 -9.43 0.83
CA SER A 4 14.62 -10.61 0.04
C SER A 4 13.88 -11.67 0.87
N ASP A 5 14.27 -11.84 2.13
CA ASP A 5 13.64 -12.82 3.03
C ASP A 5 12.20 -12.39 3.38
N VAL A 6 11.99 -11.11 3.61
CA VAL A 6 10.65 -10.56 3.88
C VAL A 6 9.74 -10.75 2.68
N ALA A 7 10.23 -10.42 1.48
CA ALA A 7 9.47 -10.60 0.24
C ALA A 7 9.06 -12.06 0.04
N ASP A 8 9.98 -12.99 0.24
CA ASP A 8 9.71 -14.42 0.10
C ASP A 8 8.66 -14.91 1.10
N LEU A 9 8.75 -14.47 2.35
CA LEU A 9 7.76 -14.81 3.38
C LEU A 9 6.38 -14.24 3.07
N LEU A 10 6.33 -13.01 2.57
CA LEU A 10 5.08 -12.37 2.15
C LEU A 10 4.44 -13.12 0.98
N ILE A 11 5.22 -13.49 -0.01
CA ILE A 11 4.73 -14.24 -1.17
C ILE A 11 4.18 -15.60 -0.73
N LYS A 12 4.86 -16.27 0.18
CA LYS A 12 4.42 -17.55 0.72
C LYS A 12 3.08 -17.43 1.44
N GLU A 13 2.87 -16.36 2.20
CA GLU A 13 1.66 -16.18 3.00
C GLU A 13 0.50 -15.58 2.20
N PHE A 14 0.77 -14.60 1.34
CA PHE A 14 -0.27 -13.82 0.65
C PHE A 14 -0.38 -14.11 -0.84
N GLY A 15 0.60 -14.76 -1.44
CA GLY A 15 0.64 -15.08 -2.87
C GLY A 15 1.25 -13.97 -3.74
N GLU A 16 1.68 -14.35 -4.92
CA GLU A 16 2.36 -13.46 -5.86
C GLU A 16 1.46 -12.35 -6.41
N ARG A 17 0.15 -12.57 -6.41
CA ARG A 17 -0.80 -11.57 -6.91
C ARG A 17 -0.79 -10.31 -6.06
N LYS A 18 -0.71 -10.47 -4.74
CA LYS A 18 -0.79 -9.36 -3.79
C LYS A 18 0.56 -8.77 -3.43
N ILE A 19 1.64 -9.48 -3.71
CA ILE A 19 3.00 -9.07 -3.34
C ILE A 19 3.83 -8.87 -4.60
N LYS A 20 4.44 -7.70 -4.73
CA LYS A 20 5.34 -7.38 -5.84
C LYS A 20 6.68 -6.94 -5.30
N ASN A 21 7.75 -7.50 -5.87
CA ASN A 21 9.12 -7.18 -5.46
C ASN A 21 10.09 -7.01 -6.63
N SER A 22 9.57 -6.89 -7.85
CA SER A 22 10.44 -6.55 -8.99
C SER A 22 10.92 -5.11 -8.88
N LYS A 23 12.05 -4.81 -9.49
CA LYS A 23 12.65 -3.47 -9.46
C LYS A 23 11.67 -2.39 -9.90
N ASP A 24 10.90 -2.64 -10.96
CA ASP A 24 9.93 -1.68 -11.48
C ASP A 24 8.86 -1.33 -10.45
N TYR A 25 8.32 -2.32 -9.75
CA TYR A 25 7.35 -2.10 -8.67
C TYR A 25 7.97 -1.37 -7.48
N LEU A 26 9.17 -1.78 -7.06
CA LEU A 26 9.84 -1.17 -5.93
C LEU A 26 10.15 0.31 -6.19
N ASP A 27 10.61 0.63 -7.38
CA ASP A 27 10.92 2.00 -7.77
C ASP A 27 9.65 2.86 -7.88
N LYS A 28 8.59 2.32 -8.49
CA LYS A 28 7.34 3.06 -8.72
C LYS A 28 6.56 3.29 -7.43
N TYR A 29 6.40 2.25 -6.61
CA TYR A 29 5.53 2.29 -5.43
C TYR A 29 6.28 2.59 -4.12
N GLY A 30 7.59 2.55 -4.15
CA GLY A 30 8.43 2.72 -2.95
C GLY A 30 8.59 4.15 -2.48
N ARG A 31 8.06 5.12 -3.19
CA ARG A 31 8.20 6.55 -2.87
C ARG A 31 7.00 7.35 -3.33
N ASP A 32 6.86 8.56 -2.75
CA ASP A 32 5.90 9.56 -3.20
C ASP A 32 6.53 10.48 -4.28
N TRP A 33 5.95 11.66 -4.49
CA TRP A 33 6.42 12.61 -5.50
C TRP A 33 7.77 13.23 -5.14
N TYR A 34 8.08 13.34 -3.84
CA TYR A 34 9.36 13.88 -3.39
C TYR A 34 10.49 12.89 -3.63
N LYS A 35 11.51 13.32 -4.38
CA LYS A 35 12.62 12.45 -4.81
C LYS A 35 13.90 12.64 -4.01
N GLY A 36 13.84 13.30 -2.85
CA GLY A 36 14.99 13.50 -1.99
C GLY A 36 15.45 12.26 -1.24
N PHE A 37 14.64 11.21 -1.23
CA PHE A 37 14.99 9.92 -0.64
C PHE A 37 15.01 8.84 -1.71
N GLU A 38 15.98 7.93 -1.65
CA GLU A 38 16.00 6.76 -2.50
C GLU A 38 14.97 5.74 -2.01
N ALA A 39 14.21 5.15 -2.93
CA ALA A 39 13.26 4.10 -2.60
C ALA A 39 14.00 2.78 -2.34
N LYS A 40 13.83 2.23 -1.13
CA LYS A 40 14.40 0.95 -0.71
C LYS A 40 13.37 0.10 0.03
N PRO A 41 12.20 -0.17 -0.57
CA PRO A 41 11.23 -1.05 0.07
C PRO A 41 11.67 -2.51 -0.03
N SER A 42 11.20 -3.34 0.90
CA SER A 42 11.40 -4.79 0.81
C SER A 42 10.43 -5.44 -0.17
N ALA A 43 9.19 -4.96 -0.21
CA ALA A 43 8.14 -5.44 -1.10
C ALA A 43 6.99 -4.43 -1.12
N ILE A 44 6.15 -4.55 -2.14
CA ILE A 44 4.91 -3.80 -2.24
C ILE A 44 3.74 -4.78 -2.02
N PHE A 45 2.90 -4.47 -1.05
CA PHE A 45 1.70 -5.24 -0.75
C PHE A 45 0.47 -4.50 -1.26
N PHE A 46 -0.38 -5.20 -2.00
CA PHE A 46 -1.62 -4.66 -2.54
C PHE A 46 -2.82 -5.36 -1.88
N PRO A 47 -3.28 -4.88 -0.72
CA PRO A 47 -4.47 -5.44 -0.09
C PRO A 47 -5.71 -5.20 -0.94
N GLU A 48 -6.63 -6.16 -0.92
CA GLU A 48 -7.88 -6.10 -1.66
C GLU A 48 -9.09 -5.90 -0.74
N ASN A 49 -8.89 -6.03 0.57
CA ASN A 49 -9.93 -5.89 1.59
C ASN A 49 -9.31 -5.63 2.97
N GLU A 50 -10.15 -5.38 3.96
CA GLU A 50 -9.71 -5.11 5.33
C GLU A 50 -9.01 -6.31 5.96
N LYS A 51 -9.44 -7.54 5.63
CA LYS A 51 -8.83 -8.75 6.16
C LYS A 51 -7.36 -8.85 5.74
N ASP A 52 -7.05 -8.51 4.49
CA ASP A 52 -5.67 -8.52 4.00
C ASP A 52 -4.78 -7.56 4.82
N ILE A 53 -5.31 -6.39 5.17
CA ILE A 53 -4.59 -5.41 6.00
C ILE A 53 -4.38 -5.96 7.41
N SER A 54 -5.42 -6.53 8.01
CA SER A 54 -5.33 -7.12 9.34
C SER A 54 -4.29 -8.25 9.38
N ASP A 55 -4.31 -9.13 8.39
CA ASP A 55 -3.35 -10.23 8.28
C ASP A 55 -1.92 -9.71 8.10
N LEU A 56 -1.74 -8.62 7.32
CA LEU A 56 -0.42 -8.00 7.16
C LEU A 56 0.08 -7.41 8.49
N ILE A 57 -0.79 -6.76 9.25
CA ILE A 57 -0.39 -6.20 10.56
C ILE A 57 0.07 -7.32 11.50
N ILE A 58 -0.63 -8.45 11.50
CA ILE A 58 -0.23 -9.63 12.29
C ILE A 58 1.15 -10.12 11.84
N PHE A 59 1.37 -10.23 10.54
CA PHE A 59 2.67 -10.58 9.97
C PHE A 59 3.77 -9.61 10.40
N ALA A 60 3.51 -8.31 10.23
CA ALA A 60 4.48 -7.26 10.56
C ALA A 60 4.86 -7.28 12.05
N ASN A 61 3.88 -7.50 12.91
CA ASN A 61 4.14 -7.62 14.37
C ASN A 61 4.94 -8.88 14.69
N LYS A 62 4.64 -9.99 14.05
CA LYS A 62 5.36 -11.25 14.27
C LYS A 62 6.85 -11.13 13.91
N TYR A 63 7.15 -10.51 12.80
CA TYR A 63 8.53 -10.35 12.34
C TYR A 63 9.15 -9.01 12.73
N LYS A 64 8.42 -8.16 13.45
CA LYS A 64 8.85 -6.82 13.86
C LYS A 64 9.38 -6.00 12.67
N HIS A 65 8.64 -6.07 11.57
CA HIS A 65 9.03 -5.43 10.32
C HIS A 65 8.15 -4.20 10.07
N PRO A 66 8.74 -3.01 9.82
CA PRO A 66 7.95 -1.79 9.64
C PRO A 66 7.22 -1.76 8.30
N ILE A 67 6.10 -1.03 8.29
CA ILE A 67 5.30 -0.82 7.09
C ILE A 67 5.16 0.67 6.81
N VAL A 68 4.98 1.01 5.53
CA VAL A 68 4.69 2.37 5.07
C VAL A 68 3.41 2.33 4.26
N PRO A 69 2.33 2.98 4.72
CA PRO A 69 1.13 3.10 3.91
C PRO A 69 1.34 4.07 2.75
N SER A 70 0.77 3.74 1.60
CA SER A 70 0.92 4.52 0.37
C SER A 70 -0.42 4.62 -0.37
N GLY A 71 -0.82 5.83 -0.72
CA GLY A 71 -2.01 6.10 -1.52
C GLY A 71 -1.65 6.43 -2.96
N GLY A 72 -2.01 7.65 -3.41
CA GLY A 72 -1.77 8.11 -4.78
C GLY A 72 -0.32 8.55 -5.07
N ARG A 73 0.54 8.55 -4.11
CA ARG A 73 1.96 8.92 -4.22
C ARG A 73 2.18 10.35 -4.72
N THR A 74 1.26 11.24 -4.40
CA THR A 74 1.32 12.66 -4.78
C THR A 74 1.91 13.55 -3.69
N GLY A 75 2.22 12.99 -2.54
CA GLY A 75 2.78 13.72 -1.39
C GLY A 75 4.16 14.27 -1.68
N LEU A 76 4.51 15.35 -0.97
CA LEU A 76 5.77 16.08 -1.19
C LEU A 76 6.72 16.00 0.01
N ASN A 77 6.34 15.28 1.06
CA ASN A 77 7.10 15.25 2.32
C ASN A 77 7.84 13.94 2.59
N GLY A 78 7.80 13.00 1.65
CA GLY A 78 8.42 11.69 1.84
C GLY A 78 7.64 10.73 2.73
N GLY A 79 6.39 11.07 3.10
CA GLY A 79 5.58 10.26 4.02
C GLY A 79 5.22 8.87 3.50
N ALA A 80 5.18 8.70 2.19
CA ALA A 80 4.91 7.41 1.54
C ALA A 80 6.18 6.80 0.92
N THR A 81 7.35 7.23 1.36
CA THR A 81 8.63 6.70 0.88
C THR A 81 9.19 5.67 1.85
N ALA A 82 9.43 4.47 1.34
CA ALA A 82 10.12 3.42 2.07
C ALA A 82 11.62 3.54 1.79
N ALA A 83 12.38 4.02 2.75
CA ALA A 83 13.82 4.29 2.58
C ALA A 83 14.72 3.28 3.28
N ASN A 84 14.15 2.35 4.08
CA ASN A 84 14.89 1.44 4.94
C ASN A 84 14.25 0.05 5.02
N ASN A 85 13.94 -0.53 3.87
CA ASN A 85 13.41 -1.89 3.73
C ASN A 85 12.01 -2.10 4.32
N GLU A 86 11.22 -1.05 4.52
CA GLU A 86 9.84 -1.20 4.96
C GLU A 86 9.00 -1.92 3.89
N ILE A 87 7.94 -2.59 4.33
CA ILE A 87 6.90 -3.08 3.42
C ILE A 87 6.00 -1.90 3.06
N VAL A 88 5.85 -1.62 1.78
CA VAL A 88 4.89 -0.62 1.31
C VAL A 88 3.51 -1.26 1.18
N VAL A 89 2.51 -0.63 1.79
CA VAL A 89 1.11 -1.05 1.67
C VAL A 89 0.41 -0.08 0.75
N SER A 90 0.17 -0.49 -0.49
CA SER A 90 -0.52 0.35 -1.47
C SER A 90 -2.02 0.16 -1.39
N SER A 91 -2.76 1.25 -1.24
CA SER A 91 -4.22 1.23 -1.21
C SER A 91 -4.87 1.21 -2.60
N GLU A 92 -4.09 1.07 -3.67
CA GLU A 92 -4.57 1.18 -5.05
C GLU A 92 -5.77 0.28 -5.35
N LYS A 93 -5.82 -0.92 -4.78
CA LYS A 93 -6.89 -1.89 -5.00
C LYS A 93 -8.07 -1.74 -4.05
N LEU A 94 -7.98 -0.85 -3.08
CA LEU A 94 -9.08 -0.50 -2.18
C LEU A 94 -9.85 0.67 -2.77
N ASN A 95 -10.60 0.40 -3.82
CA ASN A 95 -11.19 1.44 -4.67
C ASN A 95 -12.72 1.39 -4.75
N LYS A 96 -13.38 0.79 -3.78
CA LYS A 96 -14.84 0.74 -3.73
C LYS A 96 -15.43 2.07 -3.31
N ILE A 97 -16.51 2.46 -3.99
CA ILE A 97 -17.32 3.63 -3.65
C ILE A 97 -18.75 3.15 -3.40
N GLU A 98 -19.36 3.63 -2.32
CA GLU A 98 -20.69 3.25 -1.91
C GLU A 98 -21.53 4.49 -1.61
N TRP A 99 -22.76 4.53 -2.12
CA TRP A 99 -23.69 5.60 -1.83
C TRP A 99 -24.44 5.30 -0.51
N LEU A 100 -24.41 6.26 0.40
CA LEU A 100 -25.13 6.19 1.67
C LEU A 100 -26.36 7.10 1.57
N SER A 101 -27.46 6.56 1.02
CA SER A 101 -28.66 7.35 0.68
C SER A 101 -29.29 8.07 1.86
N ASP A 102 -29.31 7.45 3.03
CA ASP A 102 -29.93 8.02 4.23
C ASP A 102 -29.17 9.23 4.77
N ALA A 103 -27.87 9.33 4.49
CA ALA A 103 -27.02 10.40 4.98
C ALA A 103 -26.63 11.40 3.88
N ASN A 104 -27.05 11.18 2.64
CA ASN A 104 -26.64 11.97 1.47
C ASN A 104 -25.11 12.07 1.37
N GLN A 105 -24.44 10.94 1.52
CA GLN A 105 -22.99 10.83 1.56
C GLN A 105 -22.51 9.68 0.68
N ILE A 106 -21.24 9.70 0.33
CA ILE A 106 -20.57 8.55 -0.28
C ILE A 106 -19.51 8.03 0.67
N LYS A 107 -19.33 6.72 0.67
CA LYS A 107 -18.26 6.04 1.40
C LYS A 107 -17.23 5.56 0.39
N CYS A 108 -15.99 5.99 0.56
CA CYS A 108 -14.88 5.63 -0.33
C CYS A 108 -13.82 4.85 0.44
N GLN A 109 -13.32 3.78 -0.14
CA GLN A 109 -12.10 3.15 0.35
C GLN A 109 -10.90 4.06 0.08
N SER A 110 -9.81 3.84 0.80
CA SER A 110 -8.65 4.75 0.83
C SER A 110 -7.89 4.87 -0.50
N GLY A 111 -8.08 3.94 -1.43
CA GLY A 111 -7.44 3.98 -2.75
C GLY A 111 -8.27 4.67 -3.83
N VAL A 112 -9.45 5.21 -3.48
CA VAL A 112 -10.29 5.92 -4.45
C VAL A 112 -9.63 7.23 -4.85
N ILE A 113 -9.53 7.47 -6.16
CA ILE A 113 -9.04 8.73 -6.70
C ILE A 113 -10.14 9.79 -6.53
N THR A 114 -9.77 10.97 -6.04
CA THR A 114 -10.72 12.05 -5.72
C THR A 114 -11.63 12.42 -6.88
N ASP A 115 -11.11 12.48 -8.09
CA ASP A 115 -11.91 12.80 -9.28
C ASP A 115 -12.97 11.73 -9.56
N ASN A 116 -12.64 10.45 -9.32
CA ASN A 116 -13.61 9.37 -9.47
C ASN A 116 -14.73 9.47 -8.40
N ALA A 117 -14.40 9.89 -7.20
CA ALA A 117 -15.39 10.13 -6.15
C ALA A 117 -16.33 11.28 -6.52
N LYS A 118 -15.81 12.35 -7.09
CA LYS A 118 -16.61 13.49 -7.57
C LYS A 118 -17.57 13.08 -8.69
N GLU A 119 -17.11 12.29 -9.65
CA GLU A 119 -17.94 11.80 -10.75
C GLU A 119 -19.04 10.87 -10.25
N PHE A 120 -18.75 10.04 -9.26
CA PHE A 120 -19.74 9.14 -8.66
C PHE A 120 -20.84 9.93 -7.93
N ALA A 121 -20.46 10.99 -7.25
CA ALA A 121 -21.41 11.83 -6.52
C ALA A 121 -22.26 12.68 -7.47
#